data_c593ef317702831ccac708256eeb42af
#
_entry.id   c593ef317702831ccac708256eeb42af
#
_cell.length_a   1.000
_cell.length_b   1.000
_cell.length_c   1.000
_cell.angle_alpha   90.00
_cell.angle_beta   90.00
_cell.angle_gamma   90.00
#
_symmetry.space_group_name_H-M   'P 1'
#
loop_
_entity.id
_entity.type
_entity.pdbx_description
1 polymer ?
#
loop_
_entity_poly.entity_id
_entity_poly.type
_entity_poly.pdbx_seq_one_letter_code
_entity_poly.pdbx_strand_id
1 'polypeptide(L)'
;NNYVYEFNCMIKDVFAMFNGEILKNAIISGANNISSQKNQINDLNIFPVPDGDTGTNMSMTIMAAAKALADYDGDDAGEVAQITASAMLRGARGNSGVITSLIFRGFAQGLKGMKEVNGKSLAAALGIGVDAAYKAVMKPTEGTILTVARMAYEEGVEASRINSDSLYVWQCICNKANEALAITPELLPVLKKAGVVDAGGKGLCVIFEGMLSYLKDGVMIEYTEAKKEATVDNFESAAAEFDDDIQFTYCTEFIIGRNIEDAPDPDELRSYLQTIGDCVVVVNDEEIIKVHVHTEQP
;
A
#
# COMPACT_ATOMS: atom_id res chain seq x y z
N ASN A 1 -19.01 19.97 34.84
CA ASN A 1 -17.73 19.29 34.52
C ASN A 1 -17.86 17.77 34.32
N ASN A 2 -18.86 17.10 34.91
CA ASN A 2 -19.06 15.65 34.73
C ASN A 2 -19.60 15.28 33.32
N TYR A 3 -20.45 16.12 32.73
CA TYR A 3 -21.02 15.86 31.39
C TYR A 3 -19.99 15.90 30.27
N VAL A 4 -18.94 16.73 30.39
CA VAL A 4 -17.86 16.80 29.40
C VAL A 4 -16.93 15.57 29.51
N TYR A 5 -16.77 15.03 30.74
CA TYR A 5 -16.00 13.79 30.95
C TYR A 5 -16.74 12.55 30.47
N GLU A 6 -18.05 12.47 30.69
CA GLU A 6 -18.89 11.38 30.19
C GLU A 6 -19.01 11.41 28.65
N PHE A 7 -19.12 12.61 28.05
CA PHE A 7 -19.18 12.77 26.60
C PHE A 7 -17.83 12.42 25.93
N ASN A 8 -16.71 12.80 26.53
CA ASN A 8 -15.38 12.40 26.07
C ASN A 8 -15.08 10.89 26.30
N CYS A 9 -15.68 10.27 27.34
CA CYS A 9 -15.59 8.84 27.56
C CYS A 9 -16.44 8.08 26.54
N MET A 10 -17.65 8.54 26.24
CA MET A 10 -18.51 7.95 25.20
C MET A 10 -17.91 8.06 23.81
N ILE A 11 -17.22 9.16 23.48
CA ILE A 11 -16.53 9.29 22.18
C ILE A 11 -15.29 8.35 22.11
N LYS A 12 -14.59 8.10 23.22
CA LYS A 12 -13.49 7.12 23.28
C LYS A 12 -13.97 5.69 23.09
N ASP A 13 -15.14 5.34 23.59
CA ASP A 13 -15.69 3.98 23.44
C ASP A 13 -16.26 3.73 22.03
N VAL A 14 -16.61 4.77 21.28
CA VAL A 14 -17.14 4.65 19.90
C VAL A 14 -16.05 4.23 18.89
N PHE A 15 -14.78 4.48 19.18
CA PHE A 15 -13.66 4.15 18.28
C PHE A 15 -12.77 3.01 18.79
N ALA A 16 -13.16 2.30 19.84
CA ALA A 16 -12.42 1.14 20.33
C ALA A 16 -12.30 0.02 19.28
N MET A 17 -13.25 -0.04 18.34
CA MET A 17 -13.28 -0.99 17.23
C MET A 17 -13.72 -0.27 15.94
N PHE A 18 -13.19 -0.69 14.79
CA PHE A 18 -13.61 -0.19 13.49
C PHE A 18 -14.60 -1.16 12.86
N ASN A 19 -15.78 -0.70 12.55
CA ASN A 19 -16.75 -1.40 11.71
C ASN A 19 -16.47 -1.15 10.21
N GLY A 20 -17.29 -1.72 9.34
CA GLY A 20 -17.13 -1.58 7.89
C GLY A 20 -17.24 -0.14 7.41
N GLU A 21 -18.18 0.65 7.95
CA GLU A 21 -18.34 2.05 7.56
C GLU A 21 -17.10 2.88 7.88
N ILE A 22 -16.55 2.73 9.09
CA ILE A 22 -15.35 3.43 9.52
C ILE A 22 -14.16 3.03 8.65
N LEU A 23 -13.97 1.73 8.40
CA LEU A 23 -12.87 1.22 7.59
C LEU A 23 -12.99 1.69 6.12
N LYS A 24 -14.20 1.64 5.55
CA LYS A 24 -14.50 2.16 4.21
C LYS A 24 -14.07 3.61 4.05
N ASN A 25 -14.56 4.47 4.93
CA ASN A 25 -14.29 5.90 4.87
C ASN A 25 -12.81 6.22 5.11
N ALA A 26 -12.13 5.48 5.99
CA ALA A 26 -10.69 5.60 6.19
C ALA A 26 -9.92 5.25 4.91
N ILE A 27 -10.25 4.15 4.22
CA ILE A 27 -9.62 3.75 2.97
C ILE A 27 -9.83 4.81 1.87
N ILE A 28 -11.05 5.34 1.74
CA ILE A 28 -11.35 6.41 0.78
C ILE A 28 -10.54 7.67 1.10
N SER A 29 -10.43 8.05 2.39
CA SER A 29 -9.60 9.18 2.82
C SER A 29 -8.11 8.96 2.49
N GLY A 30 -7.59 7.75 2.68
CA GLY A 30 -6.24 7.36 2.26
C GLY A 30 -6.03 7.48 0.76
N ALA A 31 -6.99 7.03 -0.05
CA ALA A 31 -6.96 7.14 -1.50
C ALA A 31 -6.97 8.60 -1.98
N ASN A 32 -7.77 9.45 -1.37
CA ASN A 32 -7.80 10.88 -1.67
C ASN A 32 -6.48 11.58 -1.29
N ASN A 33 -5.89 11.20 -0.16
CA ASN A 33 -4.63 11.77 0.31
C ASN A 33 -3.48 11.49 -0.66
N ILE A 34 -3.29 10.23 -1.05
CA ILE A 34 -2.23 9.90 -2.02
C ILE A 34 -2.49 10.51 -3.39
N SER A 35 -3.75 10.59 -3.83
CA SER A 35 -4.10 11.19 -5.11
C SER A 35 -3.74 12.68 -5.17
N SER A 36 -3.87 13.38 -4.04
CA SER A 36 -3.49 14.79 -3.91
C SER A 36 -1.98 15.00 -3.88
N GLN A 37 -1.20 14.01 -3.43
CA GLN A 37 0.26 14.09 -3.26
C GLN A 37 1.05 13.28 -4.29
N LYS A 38 0.41 12.68 -5.28
CA LYS A 38 1.04 11.74 -6.24
C LYS A 38 2.26 12.34 -6.96
N ASN A 39 2.23 13.62 -7.33
CA ASN A 39 3.34 14.26 -8.02
C ASN A 39 4.57 14.38 -7.12
N GLN A 40 4.40 14.75 -5.85
CA GLN A 40 5.50 14.80 -4.88
C GLN A 40 6.13 13.42 -4.65
N ILE A 41 5.32 12.34 -4.72
CA ILE A 41 5.82 10.97 -4.60
C ILE A 41 6.53 10.55 -5.89
N ASN A 42 6.05 10.96 -7.06
CA ASN A 42 6.72 10.73 -8.35
C ASN A 42 8.14 11.34 -8.36
N ASP A 43 8.30 12.54 -7.78
CA ASP A 43 9.58 13.23 -7.71
C ASP A 43 10.64 12.49 -6.84
N LEU A 44 10.22 11.52 -6.02
CA LEU A 44 11.11 10.67 -5.21
C LEU A 44 11.52 9.37 -5.91
N ASN A 45 10.94 9.07 -7.08
CA ASN A 45 11.05 7.76 -7.71
C ASN A 45 12.41 7.57 -8.41
N ILE A 46 13.40 7.05 -7.65
CA ILE A 46 14.76 6.78 -8.13
C ILE A 46 15.01 5.27 -8.25
N PHE A 47 14.32 4.43 -7.48
CA PHE A 47 14.56 2.99 -7.40
C PHE A 47 13.25 2.20 -7.47
N PRO A 48 13.21 1.02 -8.12
CA PRO A 48 14.30 0.35 -8.88
C PRO A 48 14.54 0.98 -10.27
N VAL A 49 13.56 1.66 -10.85
CA VAL A 49 13.63 2.34 -12.14
C VAL A 49 13.16 3.78 -11.94
N PRO A 50 13.94 4.79 -12.39
CA PRO A 50 13.59 6.19 -12.20
C PRO A 50 12.62 6.71 -13.28
N ASP A 51 11.43 6.09 -13.38
CA ASP A 51 10.39 6.43 -14.36
C ASP A 51 9.39 7.50 -13.89
N GLY A 52 9.52 7.93 -12.61
CA GLY A 52 8.72 9.03 -12.06
C GLY A 52 7.23 8.74 -11.96
N ASP A 53 6.82 7.50 -11.80
CA ASP A 53 5.41 7.09 -11.86
C ASP A 53 4.86 6.44 -10.57
N THR A 54 5.70 6.22 -9.54
CA THR A 54 5.33 5.53 -8.30
C THR A 54 4.07 6.09 -7.65
N GLY A 55 3.99 7.41 -7.48
CA GLY A 55 2.82 8.06 -6.87
C GLY A 55 1.56 7.90 -7.72
N THR A 56 1.71 8.01 -9.05
CA THR A 56 0.62 7.80 -10.00
C THR A 56 0.11 6.35 -9.93
N ASN A 57 0.99 5.37 -9.95
CA ASN A 57 0.66 3.96 -9.91
C ASN A 57 -0.03 3.57 -8.60
N MET A 58 0.49 3.98 -7.45
CA MET A 58 -0.12 3.72 -6.15
C MET A 58 -1.47 4.43 -6.01
N SER A 59 -1.58 5.69 -6.45
CA SER A 59 -2.83 6.44 -6.46
C SER A 59 -3.90 5.73 -7.30
N MET A 60 -3.61 5.37 -8.54
CA MET A 60 -4.55 4.65 -9.41
C MET A 60 -4.98 3.32 -8.81
N THR A 61 -4.07 2.61 -8.16
CA THR A 61 -4.33 1.32 -7.55
C THR A 61 -5.35 1.44 -6.40
N ILE A 62 -5.13 2.37 -5.45
CA ILE A 62 -6.05 2.50 -4.31
C ILE A 62 -7.35 3.23 -4.68
N MET A 63 -7.33 4.11 -5.70
CA MET A 63 -8.55 4.74 -6.22
C MET A 63 -9.52 3.73 -6.84
N ALA A 64 -9.03 2.60 -7.37
CA ALA A 64 -9.90 1.50 -7.78
C ALA A 64 -10.72 0.94 -6.60
N ALA A 65 -10.11 0.83 -5.42
CA ALA A 65 -10.81 0.44 -4.20
C ALA A 65 -11.81 1.51 -3.75
N ALA A 66 -11.39 2.78 -3.70
CA ALA A 66 -12.28 3.88 -3.32
C ALA A 66 -13.54 3.93 -4.21
N LYS A 67 -13.38 3.71 -5.51
CA LYS A 67 -14.51 3.63 -6.45
C LYS A 67 -15.42 2.43 -6.18
N ALA A 68 -14.86 1.26 -5.92
CA ALA A 68 -15.64 0.06 -5.63
C ALA A 68 -16.39 0.17 -4.28
N LEU A 69 -15.78 0.85 -3.31
CA LEU A 69 -16.37 1.08 -1.99
C LEU A 69 -17.46 2.15 -1.98
N ALA A 70 -17.47 3.07 -2.95
CA ALA A 70 -18.46 4.16 -3.01
C ALA A 70 -19.89 3.62 -3.09
N ASP A 71 -20.09 2.48 -3.76
CA ASP A 71 -21.40 1.85 -3.96
C ASP A 71 -21.73 0.77 -2.90
N TYR A 72 -20.85 0.57 -1.89
CA TYR A 72 -21.04 -0.42 -0.85
C TYR A 72 -21.68 0.18 0.39
N ASP A 73 -22.87 -0.32 0.75
CA ASP A 73 -23.67 0.16 1.88
C ASP A 73 -23.61 -0.77 3.12
N GLY A 74 -22.79 -1.82 3.08
CA GLY A 74 -22.63 -2.74 4.20
C GLY A 74 -21.74 -2.19 5.31
N ASP A 75 -21.81 -2.84 6.49
CA ASP A 75 -21.10 -2.46 7.71
C ASP A 75 -20.12 -3.53 8.21
N ASP A 76 -19.78 -4.49 7.36
CA ASP A 76 -18.85 -5.59 7.68
C ASP A 76 -17.42 -5.21 7.29
N ALA A 77 -16.53 -5.12 8.27
CA ALA A 77 -15.15 -4.71 8.04
C ALA A 77 -14.37 -5.70 7.14
N GLY A 78 -14.67 -7.00 7.28
CA GLY A 78 -14.06 -8.03 6.44
C GLY A 78 -14.50 -7.93 4.98
N GLU A 79 -15.77 -7.61 4.73
CA GLU A 79 -16.28 -7.39 3.36
C GLU A 79 -15.66 -6.13 2.74
N VAL A 80 -15.59 -5.03 3.48
CA VAL A 80 -14.90 -3.81 3.03
C VAL A 80 -13.45 -4.09 2.65
N ALA A 81 -12.73 -4.84 3.49
CA ALA A 81 -11.36 -5.23 3.21
C ALA A 81 -11.25 -6.12 1.95
N GLN A 82 -12.19 -7.06 1.75
CA GLN A 82 -12.21 -7.94 0.59
C GLN A 82 -12.50 -7.18 -0.71
N ILE A 83 -13.47 -6.25 -0.71
CA ILE A 83 -13.76 -5.37 -1.85
C ILE A 83 -12.54 -4.53 -2.19
N THR A 84 -11.90 -3.96 -1.16
CA THR A 84 -10.65 -3.18 -1.31
C THR A 84 -9.56 -4.00 -2.00
N ALA A 85 -9.27 -5.18 -1.49
CA ALA A 85 -8.23 -6.06 -2.01
C ALA A 85 -8.48 -6.48 -3.46
N SER A 86 -9.70 -6.88 -3.78
CA SER A 86 -10.10 -7.32 -5.12
C SER A 86 -9.99 -6.17 -6.13
N ALA A 87 -10.48 -4.98 -5.78
CA ALA A 87 -10.43 -3.81 -6.64
C ALA A 87 -8.98 -3.33 -6.86
N MET A 88 -8.17 -3.28 -5.78
CA MET A 88 -6.76 -2.90 -5.87
C MET A 88 -5.96 -3.87 -6.74
N LEU A 89 -6.16 -5.18 -6.60
CA LEU A 89 -5.45 -6.17 -7.40
C LEU A 89 -5.74 -6.02 -8.90
N ARG A 90 -7.01 -5.83 -9.26
CA ARG A 90 -7.42 -5.60 -10.67
C ARG A 90 -6.92 -4.26 -11.22
N GLY A 91 -6.91 -3.24 -10.37
CA GLY A 91 -6.46 -1.89 -10.71
C GLY A 91 -4.97 -1.64 -10.52
N ALA A 92 -4.21 -2.62 -10.03
CA ALA A 92 -2.79 -2.46 -9.73
C ALA A 92 -1.98 -2.04 -10.96
N ARG A 93 -1.07 -1.07 -10.75
CA ARG A 93 -0.18 -0.53 -11.77
C ARG A 93 1.25 -0.46 -11.25
N GLY A 94 2.21 -0.87 -12.08
CA GLY A 94 3.62 -0.88 -11.74
C GLY A 94 3.96 -1.76 -10.53
N ASN A 95 5.24 -1.90 -10.22
CA ASN A 95 5.69 -2.63 -9.03
C ASN A 95 5.09 -2.09 -7.74
N SER A 96 5.07 -0.76 -7.58
CA SER A 96 4.57 -0.09 -6.37
C SER A 96 3.07 -0.35 -6.13
N GLY A 97 2.25 -0.31 -7.19
CA GLY A 97 0.83 -0.63 -7.10
C GLY A 97 0.58 -2.10 -6.81
N VAL A 98 1.32 -3.01 -7.45
CA VAL A 98 1.20 -4.45 -7.18
C VAL A 98 1.58 -4.78 -5.74
N ILE A 99 2.71 -4.26 -5.23
CA ILE A 99 3.13 -4.47 -3.83
C ILE A 99 2.10 -3.92 -2.87
N THR A 100 1.59 -2.70 -3.11
CA THR A 100 0.54 -2.10 -2.29
C THR A 100 -0.73 -2.97 -2.29
N SER A 101 -1.14 -3.48 -3.46
CA SER A 101 -2.31 -4.35 -3.56
C SER A 101 -2.14 -5.66 -2.78
N LEU A 102 -0.91 -6.21 -2.74
CA LEU A 102 -0.60 -7.41 -1.96
C LEU A 102 -0.67 -7.17 -0.45
N ILE A 103 -0.20 -6.01 0.02
CA ILE A 103 -0.34 -5.62 1.43
C ILE A 103 -1.82 -5.58 1.81
N PHE A 104 -2.66 -4.91 1.02
CA PHE A 104 -4.11 -4.84 1.29
C PHE A 104 -4.82 -6.18 1.10
N ARG A 105 -4.34 -7.04 0.20
CA ARG A 105 -4.89 -8.39 0.03
C ARG A 105 -4.64 -9.27 1.26
N GLY A 106 -3.43 -9.28 1.80
CA GLY A 106 -3.16 -10.03 3.03
C GLY A 106 -3.88 -9.40 4.24
N PHE A 107 -4.01 -8.07 4.28
CA PHE A 107 -4.83 -7.38 5.27
C PHE A 107 -6.29 -7.85 5.20
N ALA A 108 -6.89 -7.94 4.03
CA ALA A 108 -8.25 -8.47 3.85
C ALA A 108 -8.37 -9.93 4.27
N GLN A 109 -7.37 -10.76 3.97
CA GLN A 109 -7.33 -12.15 4.42
C GLN A 109 -7.34 -12.25 5.95
N GLY A 110 -6.60 -11.38 6.62
CA GLY A 110 -6.57 -11.33 8.09
C GLY A 110 -7.86 -10.85 8.74
N LEU A 111 -8.67 -10.07 8.03
CA LEU A 111 -9.95 -9.53 8.51
C LEU A 111 -11.16 -10.35 8.05
N LYS A 112 -10.96 -11.43 7.29
CA LYS A 112 -12.06 -12.22 6.73
C LYS A 112 -13.08 -12.67 7.79
N GLY A 113 -14.36 -12.32 7.56
CA GLY A 113 -15.48 -12.67 8.45
C GLY A 113 -15.57 -11.83 9.73
N MET A 114 -14.79 -10.77 9.86
CA MET A 114 -14.87 -9.84 11.00
C MET A 114 -15.80 -8.69 10.68
N LYS A 115 -16.86 -8.52 11.47
CA LYS A 115 -17.75 -7.34 11.36
C LYS A 115 -17.07 -6.08 11.86
N GLU A 116 -16.37 -6.20 12.99
CA GLU A 116 -15.63 -5.13 13.62
C GLU A 116 -14.20 -5.60 13.93
N VAL A 117 -13.26 -4.68 13.89
CA VAL A 117 -11.84 -4.96 14.08
C VAL A 117 -11.26 -4.09 15.19
N ASN A 118 -10.50 -4.72 16.08
CA ASN A 118 -9.71 -4.04 17.10
C ASN A 118 -8.25 -3.90 16.66
N GLY A 119 -7.46 -3.16 17.42
CA GLY A 119 -6.06 -2.90 17.11
C GLY A 119 -5.21 -4.17 16.95
N LYS A 120 -5.51 -5.23 17.73
CA LYS A 120 -4.80 -6.51 17.61
C LYS A 120 -5.09 -7.19 16.28
N SER A 121 -6.36 -7.19 15.85
CA SER A 121 -6.75 -7.74 14.55
C SER A 121 -6.17 -6.93 13.39
N LEU A 122 -6.13 -5.59 13.50
CA LEU A 122 -5.51 -4.70 12.51
C LEU A 122 -4.01 -4.99 12.34
N ALA A 123 -3.27 -5.06 13.45
CA ALA A 123 -1.84 -5.36 13.42
C ALA A 123 -1.56 -6.75 12.82
N ALA A 124 -2.30 -7.77 13.27
CA ALA A 124 -2.16 -9.12 12.74
C ALA A 124 -2.46 -9.21 11.24
N ALA A 125 -3.53 -8.54 10.78
CA ALA A 125 -3.91 -8.48 9.38
C ALA A 125 -2.85 -7.77 8.52
N LEU A 126 -2.28 -6.66 9.02
CA LEU A 126 -1.17 -5.98 8.34
C LEU A 126 0.04 -6.89 8.18
N GLY A 127 0.36 -7.71 9.20
CA GLY A 127 1.44 -8.70 9.14
C GLY A 127 1.27 -9.73 8.02
N ILE A 128 0.04 -10.24 7.83
CA ILE A 128 -0.26 -11.13 6.70
C ILE A 128 0.00 -10.43 5.36
N GLY A 129 -0.36 -9.15 5.26
CA GLY A 129 -0.09 -8.34 4.07
C GLY A 129 1.40 -8.14 3.80
N VAL A 130 2.16 -7.84 4.84
CA VAL A 130 3.63 -7.70 4.76
C VAL A 130 4.28 -9.00 4.30
N ASP A 131 3.91 -10.12 4.89
CA ASP A 131 4.41 -11.44 4.50
C ASP A 131 4.09 -11.78 3.04
N ALA A 132 2.87 -11.47 2.60
CA ALA A 132 2.45 -11.67 1.22
C ALA A 132 3.29 -10.84 0.23
N ALA A 133 3.57 -9.57 0.57
CA ALA A 133 4.39 -8.69 -0.25
C ALA A 133 5.85 -9.16 -0.33
N TYR A 134 6.47 -9.54 0.80
CA TYR A 134 7.83 -10.09 0.80
C TYR A 134 7.97 -11.39 -0.01
N LYS A 135 6.97 -12.27 0.06
CA LYS A 135 6.97 -13.54 -0.70
C LYS A 135 6.79 -13.34 -2.20
N ALA A 136 6.08 -12.30 -2.61
CA ALA A 136 5.81 -12.05 -4.02
C ALA A 136 6.98 -11.37 -4.74
N VAL A 137 7.79 -10.58 -4.02
CA VAL A 137 8.96 -9.90 -4.58
C VAL A 137 10.13 -10.86 -4.61
N MET A 138 10.71 -11.10 -5.79
CA MET A 138 11.80 -12.07 -5.98
C MET A 138 13.06 -11.76 -5.17
N LYS A 139 13.43 -10.49 -5.09
CA LYS A 139 14.59 -9.99 -4.35
C LYS A 139 14.15 -8.87 -3.42
N PRO A 140 13.54 -9.20 -2.26
CA PRO A 140 13.16 -8.19 -1.30
C PRO A 140 14.36 -7.33 -0.92
N THR A 141 14.23 -6.03 -1.11
CA THR A 141 15.31 -5.07 -0.83
C THR A 141 14.91 -4.23 0.37
N GLU A 142 15.80 -4.16 1.37
CA GLU A 142 15.61 -3.27 2.52
C GLU A 142 15.85 -1.81 2.13
N GLY A 143 15.21 -0.88 2.85
CA GLY A 143 15.19 0.53 2.49
C GLY A 143 14.11 0.89 1.47
N THR A 144 13.10 0.02 1.30
CA THR A 144 11.97 0.21 0.39
C THR A 144 10.63 0.17 1.12
N ILE A 145 9.52 0.28 0.38
CA ILE A 145 8.14 0.10 0.88
C ILE A 145 8.01 -1.16 1.75
N LEU A 146 8.76 -2.23 1.45
CA LEU A 146 8.74 -3.47 2.25
C LEU A 146 9.25 -3.24 3.67
N THR A 147 10.36 -2.51 3.83
CA THR A 147 10.90 -2.13 5.14
C THR A 147 9.91 -1.28 5.92
N VAL A 148 9.33 -0.28 5.28
CA VAL A 148 8.34 0.62 5.90
C VAL A 148 7.14 -0.17 6.39
N ALA A 149 6.59 -1.05 5.56
CA ALA A 149 5.44 -1.89 5.91
C ALA A 149 5.78 -2.85 7.07
N ARG A 150 6.95 -3.50 7.04
CA ARG A 150 7.39 -4.45 8.07
C ARG A 150 7.57 -3.76 9.41
N MET A 151 8.30 -2.65 9.47
CA MET A 151 8.54 -1.94 10.74
C MET A 151 7.24 -1.37 11.32
N ALA A 152 6.34 -0.88 10.47
CA ALA A 152 5.01 -0.42 10.88
C ALA A 152 4.16 -1.56 11.48
N TYR A 153 4.18 -2.73 10.86
CA TYR A 153 3.53 -3.94 11.38
C TYR A 153 4.10 -4.37 12.75
N GLU A 154 5.42 -4.47 12.86
CA GLU A 154 6.11 -4.87 14.10
C GLU A 154 5.70 -3.95 15.27
N GLU A 155 5.68 -2.63 15.04
CA GLU A 155 5.21 -1.65 16.03
C GLU A 155 3.72 -1.83 16.37
N GLY A 156 2.87 -2.09 15.36
CA GLY A 156 1.45 -2.34 15.57
C GLY A 156 1.22 -3.54 16.50
N VAL A 157 2.01 -4.61 16.36
CA VAL A 157 1.96 -5.78 17.25
C VAL A 157 2.33 -5.39 18.67
N GLU A 158 3.44 -4.67 18.88
CA GLU A 158 3.86 -4.24 20.22
C GLU A 158 2.85 -3.28 20.84
N ALA A 159 2.35 -2.29 20.09
CA ALA A 159 1.32 -1.36 20.55
C ALA A 159 0.03 -2.10 20.96
N SER A 160 -0.38 -3.11 20.20
CA SER A 160 -1.59 -3.90 20.48
C SER A 160 -1.54 -4.74 21.76
N ARG A 161 -0.33 -5.02 22.26
CA ARG A 161 -0.11 -5.69 23.56
C ARG A 161 -0.32 -4.72 24.74
N ILE A 162 -0.08 -3.43 24.51
CA ILE A 162 -0.23 -2.38 25.51
C ILE A 162 -1.69 -1.91 25.55
N ASN A 163 -2.26 -1.63 24.39
CA ASN A 163 -3.65 -1.19 24.24
C ASN A 163 -4.20 -1.70 22.91
N SER A 164 -5.30 -2.45 22.94
CA SER A 164 -5.96 -3.00 21.75
C SER A 164 -6.95 -2.03 21.08
N ASP A 165 -7.01 -0.79 21.52
CA ASP A 165 -7.79 0.27 20.86
C ASP A 165 -7.29 0.47 19.42
N SER A 166 -8.22 0.45 18.46
CA SER A 166 -7.90 0.46 17.03
C SER A 166 -7.23 1.76 16.59
N LEU A 167 -7.68 2.89 17.11
CA LEU A 167 -7.11 4.19 16.79
C LEU A 167 -5.69 4.33 17.36
N TYR A 168 -5.50 3.91 18.61
CA TYR A 168 -4.18 3.90 19.22
C TYR A 168 -3.17 3.08 18.43
N VAL A 169 -3.52 1.84 18.08
CA VAL A 169 -2.64 0.95 17.33
C VAL A 169 -2.36 1.51 15.94
N TRP A 170 -3.38 2.04 15.25
CA TRP A 170 -3.18 2.64 13.93
C TRP A 170 -2.29 3.87 13.96
N GLN A 171 -2.41 4.70 15.02
CA GLN A 171 -1.51 5.84 15.23
C GLN A 171 -0.05 5.39 15.41
N CYS A 172 0.20 4.33 16.20
CA CYS A 172 1.54 3.77 16.38
C CYS A 172 2.10 3.22 15.06
N ILE A 173 1.28 2.51 14.27
CA ILE A 173 1.63 2.03 12.91
C ILE A 173 2.07 3.21 12.02
N CYS A 174 1.28 4.29 11.97
CA CYS A 174 1.60 5.47 11.16
C CYS A 174 2.89 6.16 11.60
N ASN A 175 3.08 6.34 12.91
CA ASN A 175 4.29 6.94 13.46
C ASN A 175 5.52 6.13 13.07
N LYS A 176 5.46 4.81 13.24
CA LYS A 176 6.57 3.92 12.90
C LYS A 176 6.85 3.83 11.41
N ALA A 177 5.81 3.88 10.58
CA ALA A 177 5.96 3.95 9.13
C ALA A 177 6.79 5.19 8.71
N ASN A 178 6.53 6.35 9.31
CA ASN A 178 7.29 7.57 9.05
C ASN A 178 8.73 7.50 9.57
N GLU A 179 8.97 6.92 10.75
CA GLU A 179 10.32 6.66 11.25
C GLU A 179 11.09 5.73 10.29
N ALA A 180 10.45 4.65 9.85
CA ALA A 180 11.04 3.70 8.91
C ALA A 180 11.33 4.36 7.56
N LEU A 181 10.43 5.21 7.05
CA LEU A 181 10.65 5.98 5.83
C LEU A 181 11.90 6.87 5.94
N ALA A 182 12.08 7.56 7.06
CA ALA A 182 13.20 8.47 7.26
C ALA A 182 14.56 7.77 7.20
N ILE A 183 14.62 6.48 7.55
CA ILE A 183 15.88 5.70 7.53
C ILE A 183 16.09 4.91 6.22
N THR A 184 15.16 4.97 5.27
CA THR A 184 15.32 4.25 3.97
C THR A 184 16.61 4.62 3.24
N PRO A 185 17.10 5.90 3.24
CA PRO A 185 18.38 6.24 2.62
C PRO A 185 19.59 5.59 3.30
N GLU A 186 19.50 5.28 4.59
CA GLU A 186 20.61 4.61 5.30
C GLU A 186 20.67 3.10 4.97
N LEU A 187 19.56 2.52 4.55
CA LEU A 187 19.45 1.11 4.20
C LEU A 187 19.70 0.85 2.71
N LEU A 188 19.39 1.82 1.85
CA LEU A 188 19.51 1.69 0.40
C LEU A 188 20.42 2.83 -0.15
N PRO A 189 21.68 2.51 -0.48
CA PRO A 189 22.69 3.51 -0.83
C PRO A 189 22.32 4.43 -2.00
N VAL A 190 21.54 3.93 -2.97
CA VAL A 190 21.08 4.75 -4.10
C VAL A 190 20.20 5.91 -3.67
N LEU A 191 19.31 5.70 -2.69
CA LEU A 191 18.47 6.76 -2.13
C LEU A 191 19.30 7.78 -1.37
N LYS A 192 20.32 7.33 -0.64
CA LYS A 192 21.25 8.21 0.06
C LYS A 192 22.04 9.10 -0.91
N LYS A 193 22.52 8.52 -2.01
CA LYS A 193 23.23 9.25 -3.06
C LYS A 193 22.35 10.31 -3.72
N ALA A 194 21.08 9.98 -3.96
CA ALA A 194 20.09 10.89 -4.54
C ALA A 194 19.54 11.92 -3.52
N GLY A 195 19.77 11.72 -2.22
CA GLY A 195 19.24 12.60 -1.17
C GLY A 195 17.73 12.51 -0.97
N VAL A 196 17.12 11.38 -1.30
CA VAL A 196 15.67 11.14 -1.21
C VAL A 196 15.34 9.94 -0.34
N VAL A 197 14.08 9.85 0.10
CA VAL A 197 13.51 8.65 0.73
C VAL A 197 12.87 7.75 -0.32
N ASP A 198 12.54 6.51 0.05
CA ASP A 198 11.85 5.58 -0.85
C ASP A 198 10.46 6.09 -1.25
N ALA A 199 10.21 6.19 -2.55
CA ALA A 199 8.95 6.70 -3.11
C ALA A 199 7.76 5.80 -2.76
N GLY A 200 7.93 4.47 -2.84
CA GLY A 200 6.91 3.50 -2.47
C GLY A 200 6.56 3.55 -0.97
N GLY A 201 7.58 3.65 -0.12
CA GLY A 201 7.41 3.84 1.32
C GLY A 201 6.71 5.16 1.64
N LYS A 202 7.07 6.26 0.95
CA LYS A 202 6.35 7.55 1.10
C LYS A 202 4.89 7.42 0.70
N GLY A 203 4.58 6.75 -0.40
CA GLY A 203 3.21 6.50 -0.83
C GLY A 203 2.41 5.71 0.21
N LEU A 204 3.00 4.67 0.82
CA LEU A 204 2.36 3.90 1.87
C LEU A 204 2.09 4.76 3.13
N CYS A 205 3.05 5.57 3.57
CA CYS A 205 2.85 6.51 4.68
C CYS A 205 1.70 7.48 4.40
N VAL A 206 1.64 8.05 3.21
CA VAL A 206 0.57 8.99 2.81
C VAL A 206 -0.81 8.32 2.82
N ILE A 207 -0.91 7.06 2.37
CA ILE A 207 -2.16 6.29 2.47
C ILE A 207 -2.54 6.10 3.94
N PHE A 208 -1.63 5.62 4.77
CA PHE A 208 -1.89 5.37 6.19
C PHE A 208 -2.26 6.64 6.96
N GLU A 209 -1.61 7.75 6.68
CA GLU A 209 -1.92 9.06 7.25
C GLU A 209 -3.31 9.57 6.84
N GLY A 210 -3.68 9.35 5.58
CA GLY A 210 -5.03 9.69 5.10
C GLY A 210 -6.11 8.87 5.78
N MET A 211 -5.85 7.58 6.02
CA MET A 211 -6.73 6.74 6.83
C MET A 211 -6.81 7.24 8.27
N LEU A 212 -5.66 7.55 8.88
CA LEU A 212 -5.59 8.06 10.24
C LEU A 212 -6.34 9.37 10.44
N SER A 213 -6.29 10.28 9.47
CA SER A 213 -7.02 11.56 9.52
C SER A 213 -8.51 11.33 9.72
N TYR A 214 -9.12 10.43 8.93
CA TYR A 214 -10.52 10.07 9.11
C TYR A 214 -10.79 9.40 10.46
N LEU A 215 -9.92 8.45 10.84
CA LEU A 215 -10.07 7.69 12.08
C LEU A 215 -9.99 8.55 13.34
N LYS A 216 -9.26 9.66 13.31
CA LYS A 216 -9.11 10.60 14.44
C LYS A 216 -10.29 11.54 14.59
N ASP A 217 -10.69 12.16 13.50
CA ASP A 217 -11.54 13.35 13.52
C ASP A 217 -12.86 13.12 12.78
N GLY A 218 -13.05 11.96 12.13
CA GLY A 218 -14.21 11.67 11.30
C GLY A 218 -14.29 12.53 10.02
N VAL A 219 -13.21 13.25 9.70
CA VAL A 219 -13.14 14.15 8.55
C VAL A 219 -12.39 13.49 7.42
N MET A 220 -13.09 13.23 6.32
CA MET A 220 -12.48 12.67 5.11
C MET A 220 -11.62 13.73 4.42
N ILE A 221 -10.42 13.35 4.01
CA ILE A 221 -9.59 14.19 3.15
C ILE A 221 -10.29 14.32 1.80
N GLU A 222 -10.53 15.56 1.38
CA GLU A 222 -11.09 15.82 0.06
C GLU A 222 -10.00 15.70 -1.01
N TYR A 223 -10.36 15.09 -2.15
CA TYR A 223 -9.48 15.08 -3.31
C TYR A 223 -9.30 16.50 -3.83
N THR A 224 -8.08 16.96 -3.86
CA THR A 224 -7.69 18.22 -4.52
C THR A 224 -6.76 17.88 -5.69
N GLU A 225 -7.10 18.34 -6.90
CA GLU A 225 -6.17 18.23 -8.02
C GLU A 225 -4.84 18.88 -7.65
N ALA A 226 -3.77 18.07 -7.64
CA ALA A 226 -2.43 18.57 -7.37
C ALA A 226 -2.06 19.60 -8.46
N LYS A 227 -1.86 20.86 -8.08
CA LYS A 227 -1.26 21.84 -8.98
C LYS A 227 0.13 21.35 -9.37
N LYS A 228 0.44 21.32 -10.66
CA LYS A 228 1.78 21.09 -11.16
C LYS A 228 2.67 22.25 -10.66
N GLU A 229 3.35 22.06 -9.55
CA GLU A 229 4.51 22.89 -9.23
C GLU A 229 5.70 22.28 -9.98
N ALA A 230 6.28 23.07 -10.85
CA ALA A 230 7.43 22.67 -11.64
C ALA A 230 8.68 22.63 -10.74
N THR A 231 9.14 21.44 -10.39
CA THR A 231 10.46 21.21 -9.80
C THR A 231 11.21 20.22 -10.69
N VAL A 232 11.77 20.75 -11.81
CA VAL A 232 12.31 19.89 -12.89
C VAL A 232 13.83 19.69 -12.81
N ASP A 233 14.59 20.46 -12.02
CA ASP A 233 16.05 20.55 -12.21
C ASP A 233 16.90 19.44 -11.55
N ASN A 234 16.39 18.67 -10.58
CA ASN A 234 17.21 17.66 -9.88
C ASN A 234 16.95 16.21 -10.33
N PHE A 235 15.82 15.94 -10.95
CA PHE A 235 15.43 14.59 -11.36
C PHE A 235 16.26 14.10 -12.56
N GLU A 236 16.45 14.95 -13.58
CA GLU A 236 17.18 14.58 -14.79
C GLU A 236 18.66 14.25 -14.53
N SER A 237 19.31 14.90 -13.57
CA SER A 237 20.70 14.62 -13.25
C SER A 237 20.93 13.33 -12.48
N ALA A 238 19.98 12.93 -11.62
CA ALA A 238 20.06 11.67 -10.89
C ALA A 238 19.65 10.48 -11.77
N ALA A 239 18.64 10.64 -12.62
CA ALA A 239 18.19 9.63 -13.57
C ALA A 239 19.27 9.29 -14.63
N ALA A 240 19.99 10.29 -15.13
CA ALA A 240 21.03 10.10 -16.16
C ALA A 240 22.23 9.23 -15.71
N GLU A 241 22.46 9.10 -14.38
CA GLU A 241 23.52 8.22 -13.86
C GLU A 241 23.09 6.74 -13.72
N PHE A 242 21.80 6.44 -13.87
CA PHE A 242 21.24 5.07 -13.72
C PHE A 242 20.87 4.40 -15.05
N ASP A 243 21.02 5.07 -16.18
CA ASP A 243 20.68 4.57 -17.52
C ASP A 243 21.51 3.33 -17.94
N ASP A 244 22.62 3.07 -17.27
CA ASP A 244 23.52 1.95 -17.59
C ASP A 244 23.06 0.59 -17.01
N ASP A 245 22.04 0.54 -16.11
CA ASP A 245 21.62 -0.69 -15.42
C ASP A 245 20.24 -1.23 -15.85
N ILE A 246 19.53 -0.55 -16.76
CA ILE A 246 18.23 -1.02 -17.26
C ILE A 246 18.48 -2.12 -18.30
N GLN A 247 18.26 -3.39 -17.90
CA GLN A 247 18.45 -4.55 -18.79
C GLN A 247 17.22 -4.86 -19.64
N PHE A 248 16.02 -4.46 -19.17
CA PHE A 248 14.74 -4.75 -19.82
C PHE A 248 13.89 -3.48 -19.92
N THR A 249 13.56 -3.11 -21.16
CA THR A 249 12.97 -1.80 -21.51
C THR A 249 11.46 -1.74 -21.31
N TYR A 250 10.74 -2.87 -21.46
CA TYR A 250 9.29 -2.90 -21.43
C TYR A 250 8.74 -3.35 -20.09
N CYS A 251 7.95 -2.48 -19.44
CA CYS A 251 7.10 -2.85 -18.33
C CYS A 251 5.81 -3.48 -18.88
N THR A 252 5.65 -4.78 -18.69
CA THR A 252 4.53 -5.54 -19.22
C THR A 252 3.63 -6.03 -18.11
N GLU A 253 2.34 -5.73 -18.22
CA GLU A 253 1.33 -6.15 -17.25
C GLU A 253 0.15 -6.80 -17.94
N PHE A 254 -0.33 -7.91 -17.38
CA PHE A 254 -1.54 -8.57 -17.86
C PHE A 254 -2.28 -9.31 -16.74
N ILE A 255 -3.55 -9.60 -17.00
CA ILE A 255 -4.42 -10.37 -16.12
C ILE A 255 -4.93 -11.58 -16.88
N ILE A 256 -4.76 -12.76 -16.27
CA ILE A 256 -5.28 -14.02 -16.79
C ILE A 256 -6.49 -14.37 -15.94
N GLY A 257 -7.66 -14.58 -16.58
CA GLY A 257 -8.83 -15.16 -15.92
C GLY A 257 -8.59 -16.65 -15.64
N ARG A 258 -8.93 -17.13 -14.44
CA ARG A 258 -8.79 -18.54 -14.09
C ARG A 258 -10.06 -19.32 -14.44
N ASN A 259 -9.91 -20.35 -15.26
CA ASN A 259 -10.88 -21.45 -15.31
C ASN A 259 -10.45 -22.50 -14.27
N ILE A 260 -11.28 -22.75 -13.27
CA ILE A 260 -10.93 -23.49 -12.06
C ILE A 260 -10.53 -24.96 -12.33
N GLU A 261 -10.99 -25.56 -13.43
CA GLU A 261 -10.81 -26.99 -13.69
C GLU A 261 -9.43 -27.41 -14.24
N ASP A 262 -8.68 -26.50 -14.90
CA ASP A 262 -7.37 -26.82 -15.53
C ASP A 262 -6.35 -25.68 -15.48
N ALA A 263 -6.37 -24.83 -14.44
CA ALA A 263 -5.44 -23.72 -14.36
C ALA A 263 -4.01 -24.21 -14.10
N PRO A 264 -3.01 -23.89 -14.96
CA PRO A 264 -1.62 -24.22 -14.74
C PRO A 264 -1.10 -23.56 -13.45
N ASP A 265 -0.07 -24.16 -12.85
CA ASP A 265 0.55 -23.66 -11.64
C ASP A 265 1.18 -22.26 -11.93
N PRO A 266 0.77 -21.22 -11.19
CA PRO A 266 1.37 -19.89 -11.34
C PRO A 266 2.88 -19.85 -11.12
N ASP A 267 3.45 -20.81 -10.43
CA ASP A 267 4.90 -20.92 -10.21
C ASP A 267 5.65 -21.35 -11.47
N GLU A 268 5.00 -22.13 -12.34
CA GLU A 268 5.57 -22.43 -13.68
C GLU A 268 5.63 -21.16 -14.55
N LEU A 269 4.56 -20.36 -14.54
CA LEU A 269 4.52 -19.08 -15.24
C LEU A 269 5.59 -18.13 -14.69
N ARG A 270 5.70 -18.02 -13.37
CA ARG A 270 6.73 -17.20 -12.72
C ARG A 270 8.13 -17.65 -13.16
N SER A 271 8.39 -18.95 -13.13
CA SER A 271 9.68 -19.52 -13.52
C SER A 271 10.03 -19.23 -14.98
N TYR A 272 9.04 -19.28 -15.89
CA TYR A 272 9.23 -18.92 -17.29
C TYR A 272 9.54 -17.43 -17.44
N LEU A 273 8.76 -16.55 -16.81
CA LEU A 273 8.94 -15.09 -16.91
C LEU A 273 10.32 -14.66 -16.40
N GLN A 274 10.86 -15.35 -15.41
CA GLN A 274 12.22 -15.13 -14.89
C GLN A 274 13.33 -15.43 -15.91
N THR A 275 13.05 -16.22 -16.94
CA THR A 275 14.01 -16.49 -18.00
C THR A 275 14.07 -15.42 -19.09
N ILE A 276 13.02 -14.56 -19.15
CA ILE A 276 12.87 -13.55 -20.22
C ILE A 276 12.81 -12.12 -19.68
N GLY A 277 12.87 -11.92 -18.35
CA GLY A 277 12.76 -10.61 -17.76
C GLY A 277 13.15 -10.55 -16.29
N ASP A 278 13.09 -9.38 -15.72
CA ASP A 278 13.27 -9.10 -14.28
C ASP A 278 12.03 -8.41 -13.67
N CYS A 279 12.13 -7.98 -12.40
CA CYS A 279 11.03 -7.37 -11.66
C CYS A 279 9.74 -8.20 -11.71
N VAL A 280 9.85 -9.52 -11.84
CA VAL A 280 8.71 -10.44 -12.01
C VAL A 280 7.88 -10.50 -10.73
N VAL A 281 6.59 -10.17 -10.84
CA VAL A 281 5.59 -10.38 -9.81
C VAL A 281 4.40 -11.13 -10.41
N VAL A 282 4.11 -12.31 -9.85
CA VAL A 282 2.96 -13.14 -10.23
C VAL A 282 2.07 -13.29 -9.01
N VAL A 283 0.90 -12.69 -9.05
CA VAL A 283 -0.10 -12.75 -7.96
C VAL A 283 -1.18 -13.72 -8.36
N ASN A 284 -1.26 -14.82 -7.62
CA ASN A 284 -2.29 -15.83 -7.77
C ASN A 284 -3.49 -15.48 -6.88
N ASP A 285 -4.66 -15.35 -7.48
CA ASP A 285 -5.94 -15.13 -6.83
C ASP A 285 -6.96 -16.19 -7.23
N GLU A 286 -8.12 -16.27 -6.57
CA GLU A 286 -9.15 -17.27 -6.86
C GLU A 286 -9.71 -17.11 -8.28
N GLU A 287 -9.85 -15.88 -8.77
CA GLU A 287 -10.46 -15.56 -10.06
C GLU A 287 -9.47 -15.20 -11.15
N ILE A 288 -8.31 -14.66 -10.78
CA ILE A 288 -7.33 -14.12 -11.71
C ILE A 288 -5.88 -14.45 -11.32
N ILE A 289 -4.98 -14.41 -12.31
CA ILE A 289 -3.54 -14.27 -12.09
C ILE A 289 -3.14 -12.91 -12.62
N LYS A 290 -2.61 -12.03 -11.75
CA LYS A 290 -2.04 -10.74 -12.15
C LYS A 290 -0.54 -10.92 -12.33
N VAL A 291 -0.03 -10.45 -13.48
CA VAL A 291 1.39 -10.52 -13.84
C VAL A 291 1.94 -9.13 -14.07
N HIS A 292 3.14 -8.90 -13.57
CA HIS A 292 4.00 -7.77 -13.88
C HIS A 292 5.41 -8.29 -14.17
N VAL A 293 6.04 -7.82 -15.24
CA VAL A 293 7.40 -8.21 -15.64
C VAL A 293 8.04 -7.10 -16.47
N HIS A 294 9.33 -6.83 -16.24
CA HIS A 294 10.15 -6.06 -17.17
C HIS A 294 10.83 -7.00 -18.14
N THR A 295 10.67 -6.80 -19.44
CA THR A 295 11.14 -7.73 -20.48
C THR A 295 11.44 -7.00 -21.79
N GLU A 296 12.28 -7.60 -22.66
CA GLU A 296 12.46 -7.19 -24.06
C GLU A 296 11.49 -7.93 -25.00
N GLN A 297 10.62 -8.80 -24.46
CA GLN A 297 9.67 -9.62 -25.23
C GLN A 297 8.25 -9.43 -24.67
N PRO A 298 7.66 -8.22 -24.78
CA PRO A 298 6.35 -7.91 -24.22
C PRO A 298 5.21 -8.68 -24.89
#